data_5d61e4bf5979d55580f3280804574b25
#
_entry.id   5d61e4bf5979d55580f3280804574b25
#
_cell.length_a   1.000
_cell.length_b   1.000
_cell.length_c   1.000
_cell.angle_alpha   90.00
_cell.angle_beta   90.00
_cell.angle_gamma   90.00
#
_symmetry.space_group_name_H-M   'P 1'
#
loop_
_entity.id
_entity.type
_entity.pdbx_description
1 polymer ?
#
loop_
_entity_poly.entity_id
_entity_poly.type
_entity_poly.pdbx_seq_one_letter_code
_entity_poly.pdbx_strand_id
1 'polypeptide(L)'
;GELGNLGFLRPNYAKAVADVVKELGGVPFLTDCNTLYPGSRKNAIEHMYCAWENGFTPLTVGCPVIIGDGLKGTDDIEVPVEGGEYVKNAKIGRAIMDADVFISLNHFKGHETAGFGGAIKNIGMGCGSRAGKMEQHAQGKPEINESLCRGCKRCMKECANDGLVYDETTHKMH
;
A
#
# COMPACT_ATOMS: atom_id res chain seq x y z
N GLY A 1 -1.81 -9.70 -4.30
CA GLY A 1 -0.46 -10.16 -4.65
C GLY A 1 -0.17 -9.95 -6.11
N GLU A 2 1.08 -9.99 -6.49
CA GLU A 2 1.46 -9.99 -7.90
C GLU A 2 0.93 -11.26 -8.60
N LEU A 3 0.75 -11.21 -9.91
CA LEU A 3 0.31 -12.36 -10.70
C LEU A 3 1.20 -13.58 -10.44
N GLY A 4 0.59 -14.73 -10.20
CA GLY A 4 1.29 -15.97 -9.84
C GLY A 4 1.59 -16.14 -8.34
N ASN A 5 1.43 -15.11 -7.52
CA ASN A 5 1.49 -15.25 -6.08
C ASN A 5 0.18 -15.84 -5.54
N LEU A 6 0.26 -16.91 -4.78
CA LEU A 6 -0.92 -17.61 -4.25
C LEU A 6 -1.25 -17.23 -2.79
N GLY A 7 -0.42 -16.39 -2.16
CA GLY A 7 -0.54 -15.99 -0.76
C GLY A 7 -1.49 -14.81 -0.52
N PHE A 8 -2.66 -14.79 -1.15
CA PHE A 8 -3.69 -13.75 -0.97
C PHE A 8 -5.10 -14.35 -0.83
N LEU A 9 -6.02 -13.56 -0.29
CA LEU A 9 -7.43 -13.93 -0.19
C LEU A 9 -8.04 -14.11 -1.58
N ARG A 10 -8.80 -15.17 -1.78
CA ARG A 10 -9.40 -15.46 -3.09
C ARG A 10 -10.64 -14.59 -3.36
N PRO A 11 -10.92 -14.22 -4.63
CA PRO A 11 -12.05 -13.37 -5.00
C PRO A 11 -13.41 -13.91 -4.54
N ASN A 12 -13.60 -15.22 -4.45
CA ASN A 12 -14.84 -15.84 -4.01
C ASN A 12 -15.19 -15.53 -2.55
N TYR A 13 -14.20 -15.34 -1.67
CA TYR A 13 -14.46 -14.88 -0.30
C TYR A 13 -14.91 -13.41 -0.27
N ALA A 14 -14.27 -12.58 -1.08
CA ALA A 14 -14.69 -11.18 -1.21
C ALA A 14 -16.11 -11.08 -1.77
N LYS A 15 -16.44 -11.92 -2.78
CA LYS A 15 -17.80 -12.00 -3.32
C LYS A 15 -18.82 -12.40 -2.25
N ALA A 16 -18.55 -13.44 -1.46
CA ALA A 16 -19.47 -13.90 -0.43
C ALA A 16 -19.81 -12.79 0.58
N VAL A 17 -18.80 -12.01 0.99
CA VAL A 17 -19.03 -10.87 1.88
C VAL A 17 -19.79 -9.74 1.18
N ALA A 18 -19.45 -9.43 -0.06
CA ALA A 18 -20.16 -8.41 -0.84
C ALA A 18 -21.64 -8.76 -1.05
N ASP A 19 -21.94 -10.04 -1.28
CA ASP A 19 -23.33 -10.50 -1.41
C ASP A 19 -24.12 -10.31 -0.11
N VAL A 20 -23.56 -10.67 1.05
CA VAL A 20 -24.16 -10.43 2.36
C VAL A 20 -24.40 -8.93 2.64
N VAL A 21 -23.42 -8.08 2.30
CA VAL A 21 -23.58 -6.62 2.45
C VAL A 21 -24.77 -6.12 1.64
N LYS A 22 -24.94 -6.61 0.40
CA LYS A 22 -26.09 -6.23 -0.45
C LYS A 22 -27.42 -6.75 0.11
N GLU A 23 -27.45 -7.98 0.62
CA GLU A 23 -28.63 -8.56 1.24
C GLU A 23 -29.10 -7.73 2.45
N LEU A 24 -28.15 -7.10 3.15
CA LEU A 24 -28.42 -6.18 4.27
C LEU A 24 -28.72 -4.74 3.82
N GLY A 25 -28.80 -4.47 2.51
CA GLY A 25 -29.11 -3.16 1.95
C GLY A 25 -27.91 -2.22 1.80
N GLY A 26 -26.69 -2.71 2.01
CA GLY A 26 -25.46 -1.94 1.80
C GLY A 26 -25.02 -1.90 0.35
N VAL A 27 -24.14 -0.95 0.01
CA VAL A 27 -23.52 -0.79 -1.30
C VAL A 27 -22.02 -1.07 -1.17
N PRO A 28 -21.56 -2.31 -1.41
CA PRO A 28 -20.17 -2.68 -1.22
C PRO A 28 -19.29 -2.21 -2.37
N PHE A 29 -18.04 -1.92 -2.05
CA PHE A 29 -16.92 -1.87 -2.99
C PHE A 29 -15.69 -2.53 -2.36
N LEU A 30 -14.78 -3.04 -3.18
CA LEU A 30 -13.48 -3.54 -2.72
C LEU A 30 -12.43 -2.48 -2.91
N THR A 31 -11.48 -2.40 -1.98
CA THR A 31 -10.40 -1.45 -2.06
C THR A 31 -9.09 -2.02 -1.51
N ASP A 32 -7.99 -1.45 -1.98
CA ASP A 32 -6.63 -1.56 -1.44
C ASP A 32 -5.90 -0.27 -1.81
N CYS A 33 -4.81 0.06 -1.13
CA CYS A 33 -3.97 1.21 -1.45
C CYS A 33 -2.69 0.79 -2.18
N ASN A 34 -2.14 1.71 -2.98
CA ASN A 34 -0.92 1.47 -3.74
C ASN A 34 0.27 1.07 -2.85
N THR A 35 1.23 0.34 -3.41
CA THR A 35 2.38 -0.17 -2.66
C THR A 35 3.64 0.66 -2.93
N LEU A 36 4.64 0.52 -2.04
CA LEU A 36 5.96 1.12 -2.20
C LEU A 36 6.91 0.26 -3.05
N TYR A 37 6.69 -1.05 -3.04
CA TYR A 37 7.63 -2.01 -3.64
C TYR A 37 7.57 -2.00 -5.17
N PRO A 38 8.68 -2.39 -5.84
CA PRO A 38 8.65 -2.74 -7.25
C PRO A 38 7.58 -3.78 -7.55
N GLY A 39 6.88 -3.64 -8.66
CA GLY A 39 5.80 -4.54 -9.07
C GLY A 39 4.63 -3.78 -9.70
N SER A 40 3.52 -4.48 -9.89
CA SER A 40 2.35 -4.00 -10.64
C SER A 40 1.34 -3.23 -9.80
N ARG A 41 1.71 -2.69 -8.62
CA ARG A 41 0.77 -2.00 -7.71
C ARG A 41 1.28 -0.64 -7.22
N LYS A 42 2.13 0.03 -8.03
CA LYS A 42 2.70 1.34 -7.67
C LYS A 42 1.77 2.52 -7.92
N ASN A 43 0.86 2.39 -8.85
CA ASN A 43 -0.13 3.39 -9.22
C ASN A 43 -1.47 2.70 -9.49
N ALA A 44 -2.56 3.47 -9.49
CA ALA A 44 -3.90 2.89 -9.58
C ALA A 44 -4.15 2.13 -10.88
N ILE A 45 -3.55 2.52 -11.99
CA ILE A 45 -3.77 1.86 -13.28
C ILE A 45 -3.18 0.44 -13.25
N GLU A 46 -1.89 0.32 -12.93
CA GLU A 46 -1.22 -0.97 -12.82
C GLU A 46 -1.84 -1.84 -11.71
N HIS A 47 -2.18 -1.21 -10.58
CA HIS A 47 -2.79 -1.90 -9.44
C HIS A 47 -4.16 -2.48 -9.81
N MET A 48 -4.97 -1.74 -10.57
CA MET A 48 -6.26 -2.23 -11.06
C MET A 48 -6.09 -3.41 -12.01
N TYR A 49 -5.14 -3.33 -12.96
CA TYR A 49 -4.82 -4.47 -13.83
C TYR A 49 -4.37 -5.68 -13.03
N CYS A 50 -3.47 -5.50 -12.06
CA CYS A 50 -3.03 -6.57 -11.17
C CYS A 50 -4.21 -7.21 -10.40
N ALA A 51 -5.15 -6.41 -9.91
CA ALA A 51 -6.36 -6.91 -9.27
C ALA A 51 -7.21 -7.74 -10.23
N TRP A 52 -7.41 -7.27 -11.45
CA TRP A 52 -8.19 -7.98 -12.48
C TRP A 52 -7.56 -9.31 -12.89
N GLU A 53 -6.25 -9.35 -13.12
CA GLU A 53 -5.48 -10.55 -13.43
C GLU A 53 -5.57 -11.61 -12.31
N ASN A 54 -5.74 -11.16 -11.06
CA ASN A 54 -5.98 -12.03 -9.90
C ASN A 54 -7.47 -12.33 -9.65
N GLY A 55 -8.36 -11.94 -10.57
CA GLY A 55 -9.77 -12.25 -10.54
C GLY A 55 -10.65 -11.29 -9.74
N PHE A 56 -10.12 -10.16 -9.26
CA PHE A 56 -10.90 -9.12 -8.59
C PHE A 56 -11.48 -8.15 -9.62
N THR A 57 -12.48 -8.58 -10.36
CA THR A 57 -13.23 -7.75 -11.28
C THR A 57 -14.65 -7.51 -10.77
N PRO A 58 -15.33 -6.43 -11.16
CA PRO A 58 -16.74 -6.23 -10.79
C PRO A 58 -17.66 -7.41 -11.17
N LEU A 59 -17.33 -8.13 -12.25
CA LEU A 59 -18.09 -9.29 -12.69
C LEU A 59 -17.89 -10.51 -11.78
N THR A 60 -16.68 -10.72 -11.28
CA THR A 60 -16.35 -11.87 -10.43
C THR A 60 -16.69 -11.65 -8.98
N VAL A 61 -16.47 -10.45 -8.44
CA VAL A 61 -16.73 -10.13 -7.02
C VAL A 61 -18.10 -9.51 -6.80
N GLY A 62 -18.78 -9.09 -7.85
CA GLY A 62 -20.14 -8.56 -7.78
C GLY A 62 -20.25 -7.12 -7.28
N CYS A 63 -19.15 -6.38 -7.13
CA CYS A 63 -19.14 -4.98 -6.72
C CYS A 63 -17.95 -4.23 -7.34
N PRO A 64 -17.97 -2.88 -7.38
CA PRO A 64 -16.84 -2.10 -7.86
C PRO A 64 -15.55 -2.41 -7.12
N VAL A 65 -14.41 -2.25 -7.79
CA VAL A 65 -13.07 -2.29 -7.22
C VAL A 65 -12.46 -0.89 -7.40
N ILE A 66 -12.00 -0.28 -6.32
CA ILE A 66 -11.48 1.10 -6.29
C ILE A 66 -10.13 1.10 -5.61
N ILE A 67 -9.14 1.80 -6.17
CA ILE A 67 -7.86 2.00 -5.50
C ILE A 67 -8.00 3.18 -4.53
N GLY A 68 -7.79 2.89 -3.24
CA GLY A 68 -8.22 3.73 -2.13
C GLY A 68 -7.47 5.05 -1.95
N ASP A 69 -6.25 5.16 -2.49
CA ASP A 69 -5.36 6.31 -2.34
C ASP A 69 -5.09 7.05 -3.67
N GLY A 70 -5.99 6.89 -4.64
CA GLY A 70 -5.94 7.59 -5.91
C GLY A 70 -4.84 7.14 -6.87
N LEU A 71 -4.69 7.89 -7.97
CA LEU A 71 -3.84 7.49 -9.10
C LEU A 71 -2.38 7.28 -8.70
N LYS A 72 -1.82 8.15 -7.87
CA LYS A 72 -0.40 8.14 -7.48
C LYS A 72 -0.15 7.69 -6.03
N GLY A 73 -1.20 7.33 -5.29
CA GLY A 73 -1.07 6.93 -3.89
C GLY A 73 -0.91 8.08 -2.90
N THR A 74 -1.44 9.25 -3.24
CA THR A 74 -1.35 10.49 -2.46
C THR A 74 -2.72 11.11 -2.13
N ASP A 75 -3.81 10.45 -2.52
CA ASP A 75 -5.15 10.86 -2.14
C ASP A 75 -5.52 10.23 -0.80
N ASP A 76 -5.25 10.97 0.28
CA ASP A 76 -5.40 10.49 1.65
C ASP A 76 -6.02 11.52 2.59
N ILE A 77 -6.38 11.05 3.78
CA ILE A 77 -6.80 11.86 4.91
C ILE A 77 -5.85 11.59 6.06
N GLU A 78 -5.36 12.65 6.69
CA GLU A 78 -4.55 12.55 7.90
C GLU A 78 -5.44 12.37 9.13
N VAL A 79 -5.17 11.29 9.87
CA VAL A 79 -5.89 10.94 11.12
C VAL A 79 -4.90 11.01 12.27
N PRO A 80 -5.16 11.81 13.33
CA PRO A 80 -4.29 11.87 14.50
C PRO A 80 -4.17 10.50 15.19
N VAL A 81 -2.96 10.14 15.61
CA VAL A 81 -2.66 8.90 16.33
C VAL A 81 -2.29 9.25 17.76
N GLU A 82 -3.24 9.07 18.68
CA GLU A 82 -3.01 9.29 20.11
C GLU A 82 -1.92 8.33 20.64
N GLY A 83 -0.93 8.88 21.36
CA GLY A 83 0.18 8.10 21.89
C GLY A 83 1.16 7.60 20.83
N GLY A 84 0.99 7.97 19.58
CA GLY A 84 1.91 7.61 18.50
C GLY A 84 3.32 8.14 18.79
N GLU A 85 4.30 7.25 18.94
CA GLU A 85 5.69 7.64 19.17
C GLU A 85 6.33 8.15 17.89
N TYR A 86 6.14 7.42 16.80
CA TYR A 86 6.82 7.65 15.52
C TYR A 86 5.92 8.35 14.49
N VAL A 87 4.68 7.91 14.37
CA VAL A 87 3.70 8.51 13.46
C VAL A 87 2.69 9.29 14.27
N LYS A 88 2.63 10.58 14.05
CA LYS A 88 1.68 11.48 14.75
C LYS A 88 0.33 11.57 14.04
N ASN A 89 0.35 11.53 12.71
CA ASN A 89 -0.83 11.49 11.87
C ASN A 89 -0.70 10.32 10.89
N ALA A 90 -1.67 9.42 10.89
CA ALA A 90 -1.74 8.34 9.89
C ALA A 90 -2.39 8.86 8.61
N LYS A 91 -1.73 8.64 7.46
CA LYS A 91 -2.26 8.99 6.14
C LYS A 91 -3.02 7.78 5.58
N ILE A 92 -4.32 7.83 5.66
CA ILE A 92 -5.24 6.76 5.25
C ILE A 92 -5.84 7.08 3.89
N GLY A 93 -5.89 6.08 3.00
CA GLY A 93 -6.48 6.26 1.67
C GLY A 93 -7.91 6.81 1.73
N ARG A 94 -8.19 7.83 0.92
CA ARG A 94 -9.46 8.58 0.96
C ARG A 94 -10.68 7.69 0.83
N ALA A 95 -10.71 6.77 -0.14
CA ALA A 95 -11.88 5.91 -0.34
C ALA A 95 -12.20 5.03 0.87
N ILE A 96 -11.21 4.72 1.72
CA ILE A 96 -11.41 3.98 2.97
C ILE A 96 -12.07 4.89 4.01
N MET A 97 -11.63 6.15 4.10
CA MET A 97 -12.15 7.11 5.06
C MET A 97 -13.55 7.63 4.70
N ASP A 98 -13.88 7.63 3.41
CA ASP A 98 -15.21 8.05 2.92
C ASP A 98 -16.27 6.94 3.02
N ALA A 99 -15.87 5.70 3.39
CA ALA A 99 -16.81 4.59 3.58
C ALA A 99 -17.47 4.65 4.96
N ASP A 100 -18.79 4.41 5.01
CA ASP A 100 -19.55 4.36 6.27
C ASP A 100 -19.17 3.18 7.15
N VAL A 101 -18.79 2.05 6.51
CA VAL A 101 -18.42 0.80 7.20
C VAL A 101 -17.18 0.20 6.53
N PHE A 102 -16.20 -0.17 7.32
CA PHE A 102 -14.99 -0.84 6.89
C PHE A 102 -14.96 -2.31 7.33
N ILE A 103 -14.82 -3.23 6.38
CA ILE A 103 -14.68 -4.67 6.62
C ILE A 103 -13.31 -5.12 6.12
N SER A 104 -12.45 -5.56 7.02
CA SER A 104 -11.12 -6.06 6.68
C SER A 104 -11.15 -7.56 6.42
N LEU A 105 -10.93 -7.97 5.17
CA LEU A 105 -10.80 -9.37 4.78
C LEU A 105 -9.34 -9.76 4.76
N ASN A 106 -8.96 -10.82 5.48
CA ASN A 106 -7.58 -11.11 5.76
C ASN A 106 -7.19 -12.56 5.45
N HIS A 107 -6.01 -12.70 4.85
CA HIS A 107 -5.30 -13.96 4.72
C HIS A 107 -4.16 -13.99 5.75
N PHE A 108 -4.24 -14.90 6.73
CA PHE A 108 -3.18 -15.07 7.72
C PHE A 108 -1.98 -15.79 7.11
N LYS A 109 -0.79 -15.23 7.27
CA LYS A 109 0.45 -15.80 6.73
C LYS A 109 1.68 -15.42 7.55
N GLY A 110 2.78 -16.13 7.35
CA GLY A 110 4.10 -15.74 7.87
C GLY A 110 4.57 -14.40 7.28
N HIS A 111 5.40 -13.70 8.05
CA HIS A 111 6.02 -12.45 7.65
C HIS A 111 7.46 -12.38 8.17
N GLU A 112 8.41 -12.01 7.31
CA GLU A 112 9.85 -12.03 7.60
C GLU A 112 10.23 -11.17 8.81
N THR A 113 9.70 -9.95 8.89
CA THR A 113 10.05 -8.98 9.94
C THR A 113 9.12 -9.05 11.15
N ALA A 114 7.82 -9.24 10.94
CA ALA A 114 6.81 -9.18 12.00
C ALA A 114 6.40 -10.57 12.54
N GLY A 115 7.04 -11.64 12.08
CA GLY A 115 6.68 -13.03 12.40
C GLY A 115 5.43 -13.50 11.64
N PHE A 116 4.34 -12.77 11.69
CA PHE A 116 3.11 -13.05 10.92
C PHE A 116 2.41 -11.77 10.44
N GLY A 117 1.53 -11.94 9.46
CA GLY A 117 0.65 -10.89 8.93
C GLY A 117 -0.80 -11.36 8.87
N GLY A 118 -1.71 -10.50 9.23
CA GLY A 118 -3.16 -10.72 9.24
C GLY A 118 -3.90 -9.38 9.33
N ALA A 119 -4.98 -9.31 10.11
CA ALA A 119 -5.84 -8.15 10.20
C ALA A 119 -5.09 -6.85 10.57
N ILE A 120 -4.32 -6.87 11.65
CA ILE A 120 -3.58 -5.68 12.12
C ILE A 120 -2.64 -5.14 11.03
N LYS A 121 -1.89 -6.03 10.36
CA LYS A 121 -0.98 -5.62 9.29
C LYS A 121 -1.71 -5.12 8.06
N ASN A 122 -2.83 -5.74 7.69
CA ASN A 122 -3.64 -5.31 6.55
C ASN A 122 -4.27 -3.94 6.81
N ILE A 123 -4.71 -3.67 8.03
CA ILE A 123 -5.22 -2.35 8.42
C ILE A 123 -4.07 -1.34 8.52
N GLY A 124 -3.05 -1.64 9.31
CA GLY A 124 -1.95 -0.70 9.59
C GLY A 124 -1.15 -0.28 8.35
N MET A 125 -0.85 -1.23 7.46
CA MET A 125 -0.11 -0.95 6.23
C MET A 125 -1.03 -0.86 5.01
N GLY A 126 -2.04 -1.72 4.89
CA GLY A 126 -2.91 -1.80 3.72
C GLY A 126 -3.77 -0.56 3.53
N CYS A 127 -4.34 -0.03 4.61
CA CYS A 127 -5.17 1.17 4.57
C CYS A 127 -4.36 2.47 4.43
N GLY A 128 -3.08 2.46 4.79
CA GLY A 128 -2.21 3.60 4.57
C GLY A 128 -2.09 3.92 3.08
N SER A 129 -2.15 5.21 2.72
CA SER A 129 -1.78 5.65 1.37
C SER A 129 -0.34 5.25 1.07
N ARG A 130 0.09 5.31 -0.19
CA ARG A 130 1.49 5.10 -0.54
C ARG A 130 2.40 6.08 0.20
N ALA A 131 1.96 7.35 0.34
CA ALA A 131 2.66 8.36 1.12
C ALA A 131 2.72 7.99 2.61
N GLY A 132 1.61 7.51 3.19
CA GLY A 132 1.56 7.04 4.58
C GLY A 132 2.41 5.80 4.82
N LYS A 133 2.43 4.84 3.89
CA LYS A 133 3.33 3.68 3.95
C LYS A 133 4.80 4.11 3.95
N MET A 134 5.15 5.11 3.13
CA MET A 134 6.50 5.66 3.09
C MET A 134 6.89 6.27 4.43
N GLU A 135 6.03 7.07 5.03
CA GLU A 135 6.27 7.67 6.34
C GLU A 135 6.46 6.61 7.44
N GLN A 136 5.61 5.59 7.46
CA GLN A 136 5.76 4.47 8.40
C GLN A 136 7.06 3.68 8.23
N HIS A 137 7.61 3.60 7.01
CA HIS A 137 8.88 2.93 6.74
C HIS A 137 10.10 3.84 6.90
N ALA A 138 9.92 5.17 6.89
CA ALA A 138 11.00 6.15 6.94
C ALA A 138 11.67 6.32 8.31
N GLN A 139 11.34 5.46 9.26
CA GLN A 139 11.98 5.42 10.58
C GLN A 139 13.50 5.10 10.51
N GLY A 140 13.91 4.37 9.49
CA GLY A 140 15.31 4.26 9.13
C GLY A 140 15.62 5.27 8.04
N LYS A 141 15.90 6.52 8.38
CA LYS A 141 16.44 7.47 7.40
C LYS A 141 17.81 6.94 6.98
N PRO A 142 17.99 6.50 5.72
CA PRO A 142 19.30 6.11 5.27
C PRO A 142 20.21 7.35 5.27
N GLU A 143 21.31 7.26 5.98
CA GLU A 143 22.35 8.30 5.93
C GLU A 143 23.42 7.86 4.94
N ILE A 144 23.84 8.79 4.10
CA ILE A 144 24.97 8.57 3.21
C ILE A 144 26.23 9.08 3.92
N ASN A 145 27.14 8.15 4.20
CA ASN A 145 28.47 8.56 4.64
C ASN A 145 29.27 9.07 3.46
N GLU A 146 29.32 10.38 3.30
CA GLU A 146 29.98 11.04 2.17
C GLU A 146 31.48 10.69 2.08
N SER A 147 32.15 10.44 3.22
CA SER A 147 33.58 10.05 3.22
C SER A 147 33.82 8.70 2.57
N LEU A 148 32.84 7.81 2.60
CA LEU A 148 32.90 6.49 1.97
C LEU A 148 32.23 6.46 0.59
N CYS A 149 31.53 7.51 0.22
CA CYS A 149 30.84 7.58 -1.07
C CYS A 149 31.87 7.63 -2.21
N ARG A 150 31.72 6.73 -3.18
CA ARG A 150 32.57 6.64 -4.38
C ARG A 150 31.92 7.28 -5.62
N GLY A 151 30.77 7.91 -5.49
CA GLY A 151 30.04 8.52 -6.59
C GLY A 151 29.54 7.55 -7.67
N CYS A 152 29.41 6.26 -7.37
CA CYS A 152 29.07 5.24 -8.35
C CYS A 152 27.59 5.24 -8.79
N LYS A 153 26.75 6.09 -8.22
CA LYS A 153 25.30 6.27 -8.53
C LYS A 153 24.46 4.99 -8.41
N ARG A 154 24.97 3.91 -7.80
CA ARG A 154 24.22 2.65 -7.62
C ARG A 154 22.96 2.84 -6.77
N CYS A 155 23.08 3.58 -5.66
CA CYS A 155 21.99 3.88 -4.76
C CYS A 155 20.84 4.63 -5.45
N MET A 156 21.13 5.51 -6.43
CA MET A 156 20.09 6.17 -7.23
C MET A 156 19.28 5.17 -8.06
N LYS A 157 19.92 4.13 -8.61
CA LYS A 157 19.25 3.10 -9.43
C LYS A 157 18.30 2.24 -8.58
N GLU A 158 18.66 2.03 -7.31
CA GLU A 158 17.87 1.25 -6.37
C GLU A 158 16.82 2.10 -5.63
N CYS A 159 16.93 3.43 -5.67
CA CYS A 159 15.99 4.32 -5.01
C CYS A 159 14.68 4.42 -5.80
N ALA A 160 13.62 3.81 -5.29
CA ALA A 160 12.30 3.82 -5.93
C ALA A 160 11.59 5.19 -5.86
N ASN A 161 12.15 6.17 -5.14
CA ASN A 161 11.48 7.42 -4.78
C ASN A 161 12.25 8.68 -5.20
N ASP A 162 13.32 8.53 -5.99
CA ASP A 162 14.19 9.64 -6.44
C ASP A 162 14.66 10.55 -5.29
N GLY A 163 14.79 9.97 -4.08
CA GLY A 163 15.15 10.70 -2.85
C GLY A 163 16.65 10.95 -2.68
N LEU A 164 17.46 10.66 -3.70
CA LEU A 164 18.90 10.82 -3.65
C LEU A 164 19.36 11.81 -4.72
N VAL A 165 20.16 12.77 -4.29
CA VAL A 165 20.73 13.78 -5.19
C VAL A 165 22.23 13.52 -5.36
N TYR A 166 22.69 13.51 -6.61
CA TYR A 166 24.10 13.45 -6.93
C TYR A 166 24.64 14.85 -7.17
N ASP A 167 25.65 15.23 -6.41
CA ASP A 167 26.37 16.49 -6.60
C ASP A 167 27.49 16.28 -7.63
N GLU A 168 27.34 16.89 -8.78
CA GLU A 168 28.33 16.83 -9.87
C GLU A 168 29.64 17.56 -9.53
N THR A 169 29.64 18.45 -8.54
CA THR A 169 30.82 19.21 -8.12
C THR A 169 31.70 18.38 -7.19
N THR A 170 31.08 17.77 -6.18
CA THR A 170 31.79 16.96 -5.19
C THR A 170 31.92 15.51 -5.59
N HIS A 171 31.21 15.09 -6.64
CA HIS A 171 31.06 13.70 -7.05
C HIS A 171 30.54 12.79 -5.91
N LYS A 172 29.66 13.30 -5.07
CA LYS A 172 29.08 12.60 -3.92
C LYS A 172 27.57 12.50 -4.04
N MET A 173 27.01 11.58 -3.27
CA MET A 173 25.55 11.43 -3.09
C MET A 173 25.14 12.10 -1.79
N HIS A 174 23.98 12.73 -1.84
CA HIS A 174 23.29 13.33 -0.68
C HIS A 174 21.88 12.78 -0.52
#